data_44fa140105b8c384f51a06f563d9d860
#
_entry.id   44fa140105b8c384f51a06f563d9d860
#
_cell.length_a   1.000
_cell.length_b   1.000
_cell.length_c   1.000
_cell.angle_alpha   90.00
_cell.angle_beta   90.00
_cell.angle_gamma   90.00
#
_symmetry.space_group_name_H-M   'P 1'
#
loop_
_entity.id
_entity.type
_entity.pdbx_description
1 polymer ?
#
loop_
_entity_poly.entity_id
_entity_poly.type
_entity_poly.pdbx_seq_one_letter_code
_entity_poly.pdbx_strand_id
1 'polypeptide(L)'
;PAVQTPPAEGRVLLEATGRERPAGVKKTLNDIYRLNRTEMRLRKKHYGIETEVQGIYVRNDVIYIHLSLYNNSNISFEVEDLHFRIEDRKAAKRTAQQQTPLELLRVCNDLHVVRARQRQRTVFALPKFTMPDDKILVLEIVERNGARHQRIEIRNKQIRLARTL
;
A
#
# COMPACT_ATOMS: atom_id res chain seq x y z
N PRO A 1 24.36 14.22 6.86
CA PRO A 1 24.04 13.97 6.86
C PRO A 1 22.92 13.61 6.86
N ALA A 2 22.61 13.54 7.26
CA ALA A 2 22.01 13.09 7.32
C ALA A 2 21.00 12.87 6.81
N VAL A 3 20.56 12.73 6.79
CA VAL A 3 19.80 12.64 6.34
C VAL A 3 19.55 12.05 5.46
N GLN A 4 19.92 11.52 5.31
CA GLN A 4 20.03 11.01 4.36
C GLN A 4 19.15 10.08 3.90
N THR A 5 18.54 9.23 4.52
CA THR A 5 17.67 8.21 4.04
C THR A 5 16.57 8.70 3.20
N PRO A 6 15.78 9.67 3.62
CA PRO A 6 14.72 10.17 2.76
C PRO A 6 15.22 10.74 1.46
N PRO A 7 16.32 11.46 1.45
CA PRO A 7 16.85 11.94 0.19
C PRO A 7 17.26 10.82 -0.74
N ALA A 8 17.80 9.75 -0.20
CA ALA A 8 18.23 8.64 -1.03
C ALA A 8 17.01 7.97 -1.66
N GLU A 9 15.97 7.79 -0.91
CA GLU A 9 14.74 7.22 -1.43
C GLU A 9 14.14 8.07 -2.53
N GLY A 10 14.17 9.37 -2.37
CA GLY A 10 13.68 10.26 -3.39
C GLY A 10 14.45 10.14 -4.68
N ARG A 11 15.76 9.92 -4.61
CA ARG A 11 16.57 9.73 -5.79
C ARG A 11 16.24 8.45 -6.51
N VAL A 12 16.07 7.36 -5.77
CA VAL A 12 15.67 6.10 -6.35
C VAL A 12 14.32 6.24 -7.05
N LEU A 13 13.42 6.98 -6.46
CA LEU A 13 12.13 7.25 -7.06
C LEU A 13 12.27 7.87 -8.45
N LEU A 14 13.07 8.92 -8.57
CA LEU A 14 13.25 9.59 -9.85
C LEU A 14 13.82 8.64 -10.90
N GLU A 15 14.79 7.85 -10.51
CA GLU A 15 15.38 6.90 -11.43
C GLU A 15 14.40 5.80 -11.84
N ALA A 16 13.60 5.36 -10.90
CA ALA A 16 12.66 4.29 -11.17
C ALA A 16 11.51 4.72 -12.05
N THR A 17 11.01 5.93 -11.88
CA THR A 17 9.86 6.40 -12.64
C THR A 17 10.24 7.13 -13.92
N GLY A 18 11.36 7.83 -13.90
CA GLY A 18 11.82 8.57 -15.06
C GLY A 18 10.98 9.77 -15.45
N ARG A 19 9.75 9.87 -14.96
CA ARG A 19 8.83 10.93 -15.36
C ARG A 19 8.39 11.82 -14.23
N GLU A 20 8.22 11.27 -13.03
CA GLU A 20 7.67 12.02 -11.93
C GLU A 20 8.76 12.48 -11.00
N ARG A 21 8.65 13.70 -10.52
CA ARG A 21 9.58 14.27 -9.55
C ARG A 21 9.08 13.97 -8.14
N PRO A 22 9.99 13.90 -7.14
CA PRO A 22 9.56 13.68 -5.76
C PRO A 22 8.50 14.68 -5.29
N ALA A 23 8.61 15.94 -5.69
CA ALA A 23 7.64 16.95 -5.33
C ALA A 23 6.26 16.66 -5.92
N GLY A 24 6.21 16.14 -7.16
CA GLY A 24 4.95 15.77 -7.78
C GLY A 24 4.32 14.57 -7.11
N VAL A 25 5.12 13.58 -6.73
CA VAL A 25 4.63 12.41 -5.99
C VAL A 25 4.05 12.85 -4.66
N LYS A 26 4.77 13.68 -3.92
CA LYS A 26 4.29 14.19 -2.63
C LYS A 26 2.97 14.93 -2.79
N LYS A 27 2.86 15.78 -3.81
CA LYS A 27 1.65 16.55 -4.05
C LYS A 27 0.47 15.62 -4.33
N THR A 28 0.66 14.63 -5.19
CA THR A 28 -0.40 13.68 -5.56
C THR A 28 -0.85 12.87 -4.35
N LEU A 29 0.09 12.38 -3.54
CA LEU A 29 -0.22 11.67 -2.30
C LEU A 29 -1.10 12.53 -1.39
N ASN A 30 -0.71 13.79 -1.18
CA ASN A 30 -1.44 14.69 -0.31
C ASN A 30 -2.82 15.01 -0.87
N ASP A 31 -2.94 15.17 -2.17
CA ASP A 31 -4.23 15.45 -2.82
C ASP A 31 -5.19 14.28 -2.63
N ILE A 32 -4.72 13.05 -2.84
CA ILE A 32 -5.53 11.85 -2.64
C ILE A 32 -5.96 11.75 -1.18
N TYR A 33 -5.03 11.95 -0.26
CA TYR A 33 -5.32 11.88 1.17
C TYR A 33 -6.37 12.91 1.57
N ARG A 34 -6.24 14.13 1.09
CA ARG A 34 -7.16 15.22 1.42
C ARG A 34 -8.55 15.01 0.84
N LEU A 35 -8.63 14.53 -0.40
CA LEU A 35 -9.91 14.26 -1.04
C LEU A 35 -10.69 13.17 -0.33
N ASN A 36 -10.01 12.20 0.23
CA ASN A 36 -10.62 11.12 1.00
C ASN A 36 -11.81 10.48 0.30
N ARG A 37 -11.66 10.16 -0.97
CA ARG A 37 -12.74 9.55 -1.74
C ARG A 37 -12.66 8.04 -1.65
N THR A 38 -13.84 7.42 -1.70
CA THR A 38 -13.94 5.97 -1.85
C THR A 38 -14.32 5.69 -3.30
N GLU A 39 -13.32 5.27 -4.09
CA GLU A 39 -13.51 4.95 -5.50
C GLU A 39 -13.79 3.46 -5.69
N MET A 40 -13.44 2.65 -4.72
CA MET A 40 -13.69 1.21 -4.73
C MET A 40 -13.82 0.72 -3.30
N ARG A 41 -14.36 -0.49 -3.15
CA ARG A 41 -14.50 -1.09 -1.82
C ARG A 41 -13.92 -2.49 -1.83
N LEU A 42 -12.63 -2.56 -1.56
CA LEU A 42 -11.96 -3.82 -1.33
C LEU A 42 -11.66 -3.91 0.16
N ARG A 43 -12.49 -4.67 0.87
CA ARG A 43 -12.50 -4.67 2.33
C ARG A 43 -12.25 -6.05 2.87
N LYS A 44 -11.48 -6.13 3.94
CA LYS A 44 -11.25 -7.38 4.67
C LYS A 44 -11.26 -7.10 6.17
N LYS A 45 -11.97 -7.96 6.90
CA LYS A 45 -12.00 -7.90 8.36
C LYS A 45 -11.27 -9.12 8.90
N HIS A 46 -10.31 -8.88 9.77
CA HIS A 46 -9.51 -9.97 10.34
C HIS A 46 -9.00 -9.54 11.71
N TYR A 47 -9.25 -10.35 12.71
CA TYR A 47 -8.83 -10.08 14.10
C TYR A 47 -9.31 -8.73 14.64
N GLY A 48 -10.51 -8.33 14.27
CA GLY A 48 -11.06 -7.05 14.70
C GLY A 48 -10.49 -5.84 13.99
N ILE A 49 -9.62 -6.04 13.01
CA ILE A 49 -9.08 -4.97 12.18
C ILE A 49 -9.80 -5.01 10.83
N GLU A 50 -10.32 -3.86 10.41
CA GLU A 50 -10.94 -3.74 9.11
C GLU A 50 -10.00 -2.97 8.19
N THR A 51 -9.53 -3.62 7.14
CA THR A 51 -8.63 -3.03 6.16
C THR A 51 -9.42 -2.81 4.88
N GLU A 52 -9.37 -1.59 4.34
CA GLU A 52 -10.09 -1.26 3.12
C GLU A 52 -9.20 -0.50 2.15
N VAL A 53 -9.10 -0.97 0.92
CA VAL A 53 -8.55 -0.18 -0.18
C VAL A 53 -9.67 0.70 -0.69
N GLN A 54 -9.54 2.00 -0.50
CA GLN A 54 -10.56 2.97 -0.88
C GLN A 54 -10.39 3.43 -2.32
N GLY A 55 -9.19 3.35 -2.85
CA GLY A 55 -8.95 3.76 -4.23
C GLY A 55 -7.56 3.39 -4.70
N ILE A 56 -7.45 3.21 -6.00
CA ILE A 56 -6.18 3.00 -6.69
C ILE A 56 -6.14 4.01 -7.82
N TYR A 57 -5.02 4.75 -7.91
CA TYR A 57 -4.87 5.84 -8.87
C TYR A 57 -3.57 5.67 -9.63
N VAL A 58 -3.53 6.24 -10.82
CA VAL A 58 -2.33 6.20 -11.64
C VAL A 58 -2.06 7.61 -12.18
N ARG A 59 -0.79 8.02 -12.12
CA ARG A 59 -0.36 9.30 -12.67
C ARG A 59 1.15 9.24 -12.96
N ASN A 60 1.53 9.58 -14.19
CA ASN A 60 2.94 9.68 -14.58
C ASN A 60 3.78 8.47 -14.16
N ASP A 61 3.26 7.26 -14.45
CA ASP A 61 3.93 6.00 -14.16
C ASP A 61 4.14 5.73 -12.66
N VAL A 62 3.28 6.31 -11.84
CA VAL A 62 3.24 6.01 -10.40
C VAL A 62 1.85 5.50 -10.06
N ILE A 63 1.79 4.44 -9.27
CA ILE A 63 0.53 3.87 -8.78
C ILE A 63 0.36 4.29 -7.33
N TYR A 64 -0.81 4.84 -7.02
CA TYR A 64 -1.14 5.30 -5.68
C TYR A 64 -2.25 4.45 -5.11
N ILE A 65 -2.10 4.03 -3.86
CA ILE A 65 -3.11 3.21 -3.18
C ILE A 65 -3.53 3.93 -1.91
N HIS A 66 -4.83 4.20 -1.82
CA HIS A 66 -5.45 4.83 -0.65
C HIS A 66 -6.02 3.73 0.23
N LEU A 67 -5.52 3.63 1.45
CA LEU A 67 -5.83 2.57 2.40
C LEU A 67 -6.42 3.15 3.68
N SER A 68 -7.40 2.44 4.24
CA SER A 68 -7.99 2.77 5.52
C SER A 68 -7.94 1.54 6.42
N LEU A 69 -7.51 1.73 7.67
CA LEU A 69 -7.58 0.71 8.71
C LEU A 69 -8.47 1.19 9.84
N TYR A 70 -9.44 0.38 10.22
CA TYR A 70 -10.26 0.64 11.39
C TYR A 70 -10.02 -0.45 12.42
N ASN A 71 -9.69 -0.06 13.65
CA ASN A 71 -9.46 -0.99 14.74
C ASN A 71 -10.75 -1.12 15.56
N ASN A 72 -11.50 -2.20 15.28
CA ASN A 72 -12.74 -2.49 16.00
C ASN A 72 -12.45 -3.37 17.22
N SER A 73 -11.48 -2.96 18.01
CA SER A 73 -11.14 -3.67 19.26
C SER A 73 -10.72 -2.66 20.32
N ASN A 74 -10.54 -3.14 21.52
CA ASN A 74 -10.10 -2.29 22.64
C ASN A 74 -8.58 -2.33 22.84
N ILE A 75 -7.86 -2.95 21.91
CA ILE A 75 -6.40 -3.08 21.99
C ILE A 75 -5.79 -2.36 20.79
N SER A 76 -4.89 -1.41 21.04
CA SER A 76 -4.20 -0.69 19.98
C SER A 76 -3.49 -1.66 19.05
N PHE A 77 -3.51 -1.34 17.77
CA PHE A 77 -2.83 -2.11 16.74
C PHE A 77 -1.57 -1.34 16.32
N GLU A 78 -0.42 -1.86 16.72
CA GLU A 78 0.86 -1.22 16.40
C GLU A 78 1.48 -1.92 15.19
N VAL A 79 1.95 -1.13 14.25
CA VAL A 79 2.50 -1.66 13.00
C VAL A 79 3.99 -1.83 13.15
N GLU A 80 4.47 -3.06 13.00
CA GLU A 80 5.88 -3.37 12.97
C GLU A 80 6.44 -3.16 11.57
N ASP A 81 5.70 -3.64 10.56
CA ASP A 81 6.15 -3.61 9.18
C ASP A 81 4.94 -3.59 8.24
N LEU A 82 5.13 -2.99 7.08
CA LEU A 82 4.13 -2.96 6.03
C LEU A 82 4.86 -3.05 4.70
N HIS A 83 4.47 -4.03 3.88
CA HIS A 83 5.13 -4.19 2.60
C HIS A 83 4.17 -4.72 1.54
N PHE A 84 4.52 -4.44 0.30
CA PHE A 84 3.82 -4.91 -0.88
C PHE A 84 4.68 -5.93 -1.61
N ARG A 85 4.04 -6.94 -2.18
CA ARG A 85 4.73 -7.88 -3.06
C ARG A 85 3.75 -8.45 -4.09
N ILE A 86 4.30 -8.95 -5.18
CA ILE A 86 3.53 -9.65 -6.19
C ILE A 86 3.74 -11.15 -5.96
N GLU A 87 2.66 -11.90 -5.93
CA GLU A 87 2.68 -13.35 -5.70
C GLU A 87 1.86 -14.06 -6.75
N ASP A 88 2.06 -15.36 -6.86
CA ASP A 88 1.18 -16.21 -7.65
C ASP A 88 -0.19 -16.28 -6.99
N ARG A 89 -1.23 -16.12 -7.78
CA ARG A 89 -2.60 -16.16 -7.31
C ARG A 89 -2.99 -17.53 -6.77
N LYS A 90 -2.46 -18.59 -7.38
CA LYS A 90 -2.67 -19.96 -6.96
C LYS A 90 -1.32 -20.61 -6.80
N ALA A 91 -0.78 -20.55 -5.62
CA ALA A 91 0.44 -21.28 -5.35
C ALA A 91 0.09 -22.76 -5.19
N ALA A 92 0.79 -23.59 -5.95
CA ALA A 92 0.76 -25.01 -5.67
C ALA A 92 1.39 -25.21 -4.30
N LYS A 93 0.75 -26.02 -3.46
CA LYS A 93 1.17 -26.22 -2.07
C LYS A 93 2.61 -26.67 -1.91
N ARG A 94 3.23 -27.21 -2.94
CA ARG A 94 4.56 -27.80 -2.87
C ARG A 94 5.58 -27.08 -3.72
N THR A 95 5.21 -25.99 -4.37
CA THR A 95 6.13 -25.24 -5.19
C THR A 95 6.51 -23.98 -4.45
N ALA A 96 7.78 -23.62 -4.49
CA ALA A 96 8.23 -22.37 -3.95
C ALA A 96 7.50 -21.24 -4.67
N GLN A 97 6.82 -20.39 -3.91
CA GLN A 97 6.17 -19.23 -4.48
C GLN A 97 7.20 -18.24 -4.92
N GLN A 98 7.05 -17.74 -6.12
CA GLN A 98 7.83 -16.59 -6.53
C GLN A 98 7.14 -15.34 -5.97
N GLN A 99 7.86 -14.65 -5.13
CA GLN A 99 7.42 -13.38 -4.56
C GLN A 99 8.35 -12.28 -5.04
N THR A 100 7.76 -11.25 -5.60
CA THR A 100 8.51 -10.09 -6.06
C THR A 100 8.15 -8.92 -5.15
N PRO A 101 9.05 -8.50 -4.27
CA PRO A 101 8.77 -7.35 -3.41
C PRO A 101 8.72 -6.07 -4.23
N LEU A 102 7.85 -5.16 -3.84
CA LEU A 102 7.76 -3.83 -4.42
C LEU A 102 8.17 -2.82 -3.38
N GLU A 103 9.09 -1.95 -3.74
CA GLU A 103 9.52 -0.90 -2.83
C GLU A 103 8.58 0.29 -2.92
N LEU A 104 8.19 0.80 -1.76
CA LEU A 104 7.42 2.02 -1.68
C LEU A 104 8.29 3.20 -2.08
N LEU A 105 7.76 4.05 -2.94
CA LEU A 105 8.45 5.28 -3.29
C LEU A 105 8.27 6.33 -2.21
N ARG A 106 7.05 6.44 -1.71
CA ARG A 106 6.73 7.42 -0.66
C ARG A 106 5.40 7.06 -0.02
N VAL A 107 5.16 7.60 1.17
CA VAL A 107 3.93 7.38 1.92
C VAL A 107 3.44 8.71 2.45
N CYS A 108 2.13 8.92 2.41
CA CYS A 108 1.47 10.04 3.08
C CYS A 108 0.74 9.49 4.29
N ASN A 109 1.05 10.00 5.47
CA ASN A 109 0.51 9.55 6.75
C ASN A 109 0.84 8.08 7.01
N ASP A 110 2.12 7.83 7.22
CA ASP A 110 2.63 6.49 7.48
C ASP A 110 1.95 5.87 8.70
N LEU A 111 1.63 4.58 8.60
CA LEU A 111 0.90 3.89 9.65
C LEU A 111 1.86 3.37 10.72
N HIS A 112 1.70 3.86 11.94
CA HIS A 112 2.47 3.38 13.08
C HIS A 112 1.57 2.74 14.13
N VAL A 113 0.45 3.37 14.45
CA VAL A 113 -0.49 2.88 15.47
C VAL A 113 -1.91 3.19 15.01
N VAL A 114 -2.79 2.19 15.12
CA VAL A 114 -4.23 2.41 14.99
C VAL A 114 -4.82 2.12 16.36
N ARG A 115 -5.18 3.17 17.07
CA ARG A 115 -5.66 3.04 18.44
C ARG A 115 -7.01 2.36 18.50
N ALA A 116 -7.37 1.88 19.68
CA ALA A 116 -8.66 1.23 19.93
C ALA A 116 -9.80 2.09 19.41
N ARG A 117 -10.69 1.49 18.64
CA ARG A 117 -11.91 2.13 18.12
C ARG A 117 -11.63 3.33 17.21
N GLN A 118 -10.45 3.40 16.62
CA GLN A 118 -10.09 4.51 15.74
C GLN A 118 -9.73 4.01 14.35
N ARG A 119 -9.72 4.96 13.42
CA ARG A 119 -9.40 4.75 12.01
C ARG A 119 -8.17 5.56 11.66
N GLN A 120 -7.31 4.97 10.85
CA GLN A 120 -6.20 5.67 10.24
C GLN A 120 -6.23 5.45 8.74
N ARG A 121 -5.87 6.47 7.99
CA ARG A 121 -5.76 6.37 6.53
C ARG A 121 -4.34 6.67 6.10
N THR A 122 -3.93 6.07 5.00
CA THR A 122 -2.62 6.30 4.43
C THR A 122 -2.70 6.21 2.91
N VAL A 123 -1.79 6.87 2.23
CA VAL A 123 -1.69 6.74 0.77
C VAL A 123 -0.25 6.35 0.45
N PHE A 124 -0.11 5.32 -0.36
CA PHE A 124 1.18 4.81 -0.79
C PHE A 124 1.44 5.15 -2.24
N ALA A 125 2.67 5.47 -2.58
CA ALA A 125 3.11 5.60 -3.95
C ALA A 125 4.04 4.43 -4.29
N LEU A 126 3.74 3.74 -5.36
CA LEU A 126 4.49 2.60 -5.86
C LEU A 126 4.97 2.89 -7.29
N PRO A 127 6.13 2.40 -7.67
CA PRO A 127 6.53 2.49 -9.08
C PRO A 127 5.53 1.71 -9.94
N LYS A 128 5.32 2.16 -11.15
CA LYS A 128 4.45 1.45 -12.07
C LYS A 128 4.89 0.00 -12.21
N PHE A 129 3.93 -0.89 -12.18
CA PHE A 129 4.14 -2.30 -12.46
C PHE A 129 2.95 -2.82 -13.24
N THR A 130 3.17 -3.89 -13.96
CA THR A 130 2.10 -4.66 -14.59
C THR A 130 2.27 -6.10 -14.16
N MET A 131 1.16 -6.81 -14.12
CA MET A 131 1.19 -8.22 -13.75
C MET A 131 0.14 -8.96 -14.55
N PRO A 132 0.39 -10.24 -14.87
CA PRO A 132 -0.62 -11.07 -15.53
C PRO A 132 -1.74 -11.44 -14.55
N ASP A 133 -2.83 -11.99 -15.09
CA ASP A 133 -4.01 -12.29 -14.28
C ASP A 133 -3.79 -13.43 -13.28
N ASP A 134 -2.74 -14.23 -13.46
CA ASP A 134 -2.41 -15.29 -12.52
C ASP A 134 -1.57 -14.78 -11.34
N LYS A 135 -1.29 -13.49 -11.27
CA LYS A 135 -0.59 -12.86 -10.16
C LYS A 135 -1.53 -11.97 -9.37
N ILE A 136 -1.16 -11.70 -8.13
CA ILE A 136 -1.87 -10.73 -7.28
C ILE A 136 -0.87 -9.82 -6.60
N LEU A 137 -1.32 -8.62 -6.32
CA LEU A 137 -0.59 -7.70 -5.45
C LEU A 137 -1.05 -7.95 -4.02
N VAL A 138 -0.10 -8.21 -3.14
CA VAL A 138 -0.39 -8.46 -1.73
C VAL A 138 0.17 -7.33 -0.89
N LEU A 139 -0.67 -6.78 -0.04
CA LEU A 139 -0.26 -5.89 1.04
C LEU A 139 -0.29 -6.70 2.32
N GLU A 140 0.81 -6.72 3.05
CA GLU A 140 0.89 -7.36 4.34
C GLU A 140 1.28 -6.35 5.41
N ILE A 141 0.55 -6.36 6.51
CA ILE A 141 0.80 -5.48 7.65
C ILE A 141 1.07 -6.37 8.86
N VAL A 142 2.24 -6.23 9.44
CA VAL A 142 2.69 -7.07 10.55
C VAL A 142 2.49 -6.30 11.84
N GLU A 143 1.79 -6.90 12.80
CA GLU A 143 1.58 -6.30 14.11
C GLU A 143 2.83 -6.47 14.97
N ARG A 144 3.22 -5.39 15.66
CA ARG A 144 4.35 -5.43 16.58
C ARG A 144 3.99 -6.22 17.83
N ASN A 145 4.83 -7.20 18.16
CA ASN A 145 4.65 -8.04 19.35
C ASN A 145 3.26 -8.64 19.43
N GLY A 146 2.68 -9.01 18.30
CA GLY A 146 1.34 -9.55 18.26
C GLY A 146 1.16 -10.50 17.09
N ALA A 147 -0.07 -10.97 16.93
CA ALA A 147 -0.40 -11.97 15.93
C ALA A 147 -1.53 -11.52 14.98
N ARG A 148 -1.99 -10.27 15.07
CA ARG A 148 -3.08 -9.78 14.24
C ARG A 148 -2.58 -9.25 12.91
N HIS A 149 -1.74 -10.02 12.22
CA HIS A 149 -1.21 -9.61 10.92
C HIS A 149 -2.35 -9.50 9.92
N GLN A 150 -2.26 -8.49 9.07
CA GLN A 150 -3.27 -8.24 8.04
C GLN A 150 -2.69 -8.56 6.67
N ARG A 151 -3.51 -9.14 5.83
CA ARG A 151 -3.15 -9.43 4.45
C ARG A 151 -4.33 -9.03 3.57
N ILE A 152 -4.09 -8.18 2.59
CA ILE A 152 -5.12 -7.84 1.60
C ILE A 152 -4.58 -8.14 0.20
N GLU A 153 -5.43 -8.73 -0.62
CA GLU A 153 -5.06 -9.16 -1.97
C GLU A 153 -5.77 -8.28 -2.98
N ILE A 154 -4.99 -7.72 -3.89
CA ILE A 154 -5.50 -6.85 -4.94
C ILE A 154 -5.25 -7.54 -6.27
N ARG A 155 -6.32 -7.82 -7.01
CA ARG A 155 -6.23 -8.53 -8.27
C ARG A 155 -5.87 -7.58 -9.40
N ASN A 156 -5.31 -8.14 -10.45
CA ASN A 156 -4.91 -7.38 -11.63
C ASN A 156 -6.07 -6.56 -12.21
N LYS A 157 -7.26 -7.11 -12.21
CA LYS A 157 -8.45 -6.40 -12.65
C LYS A 157 -8.65 -5.06 -11.94
N GLN A 158 -8.40 -5.03 -10.63
CA GLN A 158 -8.55 -3.82 -9.84
C GLN A 158 -7.45 -2.80 -10.15
N ILE A 159 -6.23 -3.29 -10.42
CA ILE A 159 -5.12 -2.43 -10.84
C ILE A 159 -5.40 -1.82 -12.21
N ARG A 160 -5.91 -2.63 -13.16
CA ARG A 160 -6.22 -2.14 -14.50
C ARG A 160 -7.31 -1.07 -14.51
N LEU A 161 -8.19 -1.10 -13.52
CA LEU A 161 -9.27 -0.12 -13.40
C LEU A 161 -8.90 1.06 -12.51
N ALA A 162 -7.62 1.23 -12.20
CA ALA A 162 -7.14 2.36 -11.44
C ALA A 162 -7.55 3.66 -12.12
N ARG A 163 -7.96 4.63 -11.29
CA ARG A 163 -8.39 5.92 -11.81
C ARG A 163 -7.19 6.75 -12.25
N THR A 164 -7.25 7.24 -13.46
CA THR A 164 -6.22 8.15 -13.98
C THR A 164 -6.40 9.54 -13.41
N LEU A 165 -5.32 10.11 -12.93
CA LEU A 165 -5.32 11.48 -12.40
C LEU A 165 -4.65 12.45 -13.38
#